data_663e9e2329851487c246aead91e156ad
#
_entry.id   663e9e2329851487c246aead91e156ad
#
_cell.length_a   1.000
_cell.length_b   1.000
_cell.length_c   1.000
_cell.angle_alpha   90.00
_cell.angle_beta   90.00
_cell.angle_gamma   90.00
#
_symmetry.space_group_name_H-M   'P 1'
#
loop_
_entity.id
_entity.type
_entity.pdbx_description
1 polymer ?
#
loop_
_entity_poly.entity_id
_entity_poly.type
_entity_poly.pdbx_seq_one_letter_code
_entity_poly.pdbx_strand_id
1 'polypeptide(L)'
;MYGQEVIFMKCRELLEEYRALLDRDTVLHMEQNMSPAGYEEIDTIHLRQLQLERTAKNLDSNLYRTFLFLKQCATMDALPIEKRHKANSFAKAMAALEGLPVRQETEQNMLLWEKGEKRFSDFYMVALQDYHVLDGM
;
A
#
# COMPACT_ATOMS: atom_id res chain seq x y z
N MET A 1 5.06 -20.08 23.35
CA MET A 1 3.99 -19.10 23.60
C MET A 1 4.49 -17.67 23.61
N TYR A 2 5.53 -17.35 24.36
CA TYR A 2 6.13 -16.01 24.31
C TYR A 2 6.61 -15.62 22.92
N GLY A 3 7.05 -16.59 22.11
CA GLY A 3 7.56 -16.33 20.78
C GLY A 3 6.51 -15.80 19.81
N GLN A 4 5.27 -16.24 19.91
CA GLN A 4 4.19 -15.79 19.01
C GLN A 4 3.78 -14.35 19.28
N GLU A 5 3.67 -13.95 20.54
CA GLU A 5 3.35 -12.57 20.92
C GLU A 5 4.47 -11.61 20.50
N VAL A 6 5.71 -12.00 20.71
CA VAL A 6 6.88 -11.20 20.31
C VAL A 6 6.92 -11.06 18.78
N ILE A 7 6.68 -12.15 18.04
CA ILE A 7 6.64 -12.12 16.57
C ILE A 7 5.50 -11.21 16.08
N PHE A 8 4.31 -11.32 16.68
CA PHE A 8 3.17 -10.49 16.31
C PHE A 8 3.47 -9.00 16.53
N MET A 9 4.01 -8.63 17.68
CA MET A 9 4.40 -7.25 17.95
C MET A 9 5.48 -6.76 16.99
N LYS A 10 6.44 -7.59 16.70
CA LYS A 10 7.50 -7.27 15.74
C LYS A 10 6.95 -7.04 14.35
N CYS A 11 6.04 -7.89 13.89
CA CYS A 11 5.37 -7.74 12.59
C CYS A 11 4.60 -6.43 12.52
N ARG A 12 3.89 -6.07 13.59
CA ARG A 12 3.12 -4.83 13.66
C ARG A 12 4.03 -3.61 13.58
N GLU A 13 5.12 -3.60 14.33
CA GLU A 13 6.10 -2.51 14.31
C GLU A 13 6.71 -2.34 12.91
N LEU A 14 7.09 -3.44 12.28
CA LEU A 14 7.64 -3.43 10.92
C LEU A 14 6.62 -2.91 9.90
N LEU A 15 5.36 -3.32 10.05
CA LEU A 15 4.29 -2.87 9.16
C LEU A 15 4.06 -1.36 9.30
N GLU A 16 4.01 -0.84 10.51
CA GLU A 16 3.84 0.58 10.77
C GLU A 16 4.98 1.40 10.17
N GLU A 17 6.22 0.94 10.36
CA GLU A 17 7.40 1.60 9.78
C GLU A 17 7.34 1.58 8.26
N TYR A 18 7.02 0.44 7.66
CA TYR A 18 6.95 0.29 6.20
C TYR A 18 5.89 1.20 5.59
N ARG A 19 4.71 1.28 6.21
CA ARG A 19 3.65 2.19 5.77
C ARG A 19 4.07 3.65 5.84
N ALA A 20 4.73 4.05 6.93
CA ALA A 20 5.22 5.42 7.08
C ALA A 20 6.23 5.76 5.99
N LEU A 21 7.11 4.83 5.64
CA LEU A 21 8.08 5.03 4.55
C LEU A 21 7.39 5.17 3.19
N LEU A 22 6.38 4.35 2.91
CA LEU A 22 5.62 4.45 1.67
C LEU A 22 4.89 5.78 1.57
N ASP A 23 4.28 6.24 2.65
CA ASP A 23 3.58 7.52 2.69
C ASP A 23 4.55 8.69 2.42
N ARG A 24 5.71 8.65 3.04
CA ARG A 24 6.72 9.70 2.84
C ARG A 24 7.25 9.69 1.42
N ASP A 25 7.51 8.51 0.87
CA ASP A 25 7.96 8.36 -0.51
C ASP A 25 6.94 8.94 -1.49
N THR A 26 5.64 8.65 -1.28
CA THR A 26 4.57 9.19 -2.10
C THR A 26 4.54 10.72 -2.06
N VAL A 27 4.64 11.31 -0.86
CA VAL A 27 4.66 12.77 -0.68
C VAL A 27 5.83 13.38 -1.43
N LEU A 28 7.03 12.80 -1.33
CA LEU A 28 8.22 13.30 -2.01
C LEU A 28 8.07 13.26 -3.53
N HIS A 29 7.48 12.20 -4.07
CA HIS A 29 7.25 12.07 -5.52
C HIS A 29 6.21 13.06 -6.04
N MET A 30 5.32 13.57 -5.20
CA MET A 30 4.33 14.57 -5.57
C MET A 30 4.91 16.01 -5.59
N GLU A 31 6.08 16.23 -5.04
CA GLU A 31 6.73 17.54 -5.06
C GLU A 31 7.24 17.85 -6.47
N GLN A 32 6.82 18.98 -7.03
CA GLN A 32 7.19 19.37 -8.40
C GLN A 32 8.66 19.80 -8.52
N ASN A 33 9.21 20.40 -7.48
CA ASN A 33 10.59 20.91 -7.45
C ASN A 33 11.33 20.26 -6.27
N MET A 34 11.70 18.99 -6.44
CA MET A 34 12.41 18.27 -5.39
C MET A 34 13.84 18.77 -5.25
N SER A 35 14.25 19.09 -4.02
CA SER A 35 15.62 19.47 -3.70
C SER A 35 16.57 18.27 -3.74
N PRO A 36 17.91 18.51 -3.84
CA PRO A 36 18.87 17.40 -3.68
C PRO A 36 18.68 16.60 -2.39
N ALA A 37 18.32 17.26 -1.28
CA ALA A 37 18.03 16.59 -0.03
C ALA A 37 16.82 15.65 -0.14
N GLY A 38 15.83 16.02 -0.94
CA GLY A 38 14.66 15.17 -1.21
C GLY A 38 15.03 13.89 -1.95
N TYR A 39 15.92 13.97 -2.94
CA TYR A 39 16.42 12.79 -3.65
C TYR A 39 17.22 11.87 -2.72
N GLU A 40 18.05 12.42 -1.85
CA GLU A 40 18.79 11.65 -0.86
C GLU A 40 17.84 10.94 0.11
N GLU A 41 16.77 11.61 0.53
CA GLU A 41 15.75 11.05 1.40
C GLU A 41 15.06 9.87 0.73
N ILE A 42 14.72 9.99 -0.56
CA ILE A 42 14.12 8.88 -1.34
C ILE A 42 15.04 7.67 -1.35
N ASP A 43 16.32 7.87 -1.62
CA ASP A 43 17.29 6.78 -1.65
C ASP A 43 17.39 6.10 -0.29
N THR A 44 17.39 6.87 0.80
CA THR A 44 17.40 6.34 2.17
C THR A 44 16.14 5.53 2.45
N ILE A 45 14.97 6.04 2.05
CA ILE A 45 13.70 5.35 2.20
C ILE A 45 13.72 4.01 1.46
N HIS A 46 14.18 4.00 0.21
CA HIS A 46 14.23 2.77 -0.60
C HIS A 46 15.16 1.72 0.00
N LEU A 47 16.31 2.14 0.52
CA LEU A 47 17.23 1.23 1.21
C LEU A 47 16.58 0.62 2.46
N ARG A 48 15.91 1.44 3.25
CA ARG A 48 15.22 0.96 4.46
C ARG A 48 14.07 0.02 4.10
N GLN A 49 13.31 0.32 3.05
CA GLN A 49 12.25 -0.56 2.55
C GLN A 49 12.81 -1.95 2.19
N LEU A 50 13.93 -2.01 1.50
CA LEU A 50 14.58 -3.27 1.14
C LEU A 50 15.02 -4.05 2.38
N GLN A 51 15.56 -3.39 3.39
CA GLN A 51 15.93 -4.03 4.65
C GLN A 51 14.72 -4.62 5.37
N LEU A 52 13.62 -3.85 5.42
CA LEU A 52 12.36 -4.30 6.03
C LEU A 52 11.75 -5.46 5.27
N GLU A 53 11.79 -5.43 3.94
CA GLU A 53 11.29 -6.52 3.09
C GLU A 53 12.06 -7.82 3.35
N ARG A 54 13.39 -7.75 3.48
CA ARG A 54 14.21 -8.91 3.80
C ARG A 54 13.90 -9.45 5.19
N THR A 55 13.78 -8.57 6.17
CA THR A 55 13.42 -8.95 7.53
C THR A 55 12.05 -9.62 7.56
N ALA A 56 11.07 -9.05 6.89
CA ALA A 56 9.71 -9.58 6.80
C ALA A 56 9.71 -10.96 6.14
N LYS A 57 10.45 -11.13 5.06
CA LYS A 57 10.54 -12.40 4.34
C LYS A 57 11.07 -13.53 5.23
N ASN A 58 12.03 -13.23 6.10
CA ASN A 58 12.60 -14.21 7.01
C ASN A 58 11.75 -14.44 8.26
N LEU A 59 10.92 -13.46 8.64
CA LEU A 59 10.13 -13.51 9.85
C LEU A 59 8.75 -14.14 9.61
N ASP A 60 8.02 -13.70 8.57
CA ASP A 60 6.67 -14.14 8.29
C ASP A 60 6.30 -13.88 6.82
N SER A 61 5.88 -14.93 6.12
CA SER A 61 5.53 -14.83 4.70
C SER A 61 4.31 -13.95 4.43
N ASN A 62 3.34 -13.92 5.35
CA ASN A 62 2.16 -13.07 5.21
C ASN A 62 2.52 -11.59 5.35
N LEU A 63 3.41 -11.27 6.26
CA LEU A 63 3.94 -9.91 6.41
C LEU A 63 4.67 -9.46 5.15
N TYR A 64 5.49 -10.32 4.58
CA TYR A 64 6.21 -10.02 3.34
C TYR A 64 5.24 -9.74 2.18
N ARG A 65 4.20 -10.58 2.02
CA ARG A 65 3.15 -10.37 1.01
C ARG A 65 2.41 -9.07 1.23
N THR A 66 2.12 -8.74 2.48
CA THR A 66 1.47 -7.48 2.84
C THR A 66 2.32 -6.29 2.43
N PHE A 67 3.63 -6.35 2.66
CA PHE A 67 4.55 -5.29 2.23
C PHE A 67 4.52 -5.09 0.71
N LEU A 68 4.62 -6.17 -0.06
CA LEU A 68 4.58 -6.08 -1.53
C LEU A 68 3.24 -5.51 -2.01
N PHE A 69 2.17 -5.90 -1.37
CA PHE A 69 0.83 -5.41 -1.71
C PHE A 69 0.68 -3.91 -1.41
N LEU A 70 1.15 -3.46 -0.25
CA LEU A 70 1.14 -2.04 0.10
C LEU A 70 2.00 -1.21 -0.85
N LYS A 71 3.11 -1.76 -1.30
CA LYS A 71 3.97 -1.10 -2.29
C LYS A 71 3.23 -0.90 -3.62
N GLN A 72 2.46 -1.88 -4.07
CA GLN A 72 1.61 -1.75 -5.25
C GLN A 72 0.53 -0.69 -5.05
N CYS A 73 -0.10 -0.66 -3.88
CA CYS A 73 -1.09 0.37 -3.54
C CYS A 73 -0.49 1.78 -3.60
N ALA A 74 0.73 1.94 -3.11
CA ALA A 74 1.42 3.23 -3.15
C ALA A 74 1.66 3.70 -4.59
N THR A 75 1.91 2.78 -5.51
CA THR A 75 2.04 3.09 -6.93
C THR A 75 0.75 3.69 -7.48
N MET A 76 -0.40 3.17 -7.08
CA MET A 76 -1.70 3.73 -7.47
C MET A 76 -1.92 5.12 -6.87
N ASP A 77 -1.55 5.33 -5.62
CA ASP A 77 -1.67 6.64 -4.95
C ASP A 77 -0.76 7.70 -5.55
N ALA A 78 0.32 7.29 -6.21
CA ALA A 78 1.23 8.20 -6.91
C ALA A 78 0.67 8.70 -8.26
N LEU A 79 -0.42 8.12 -8.76
CA LEU A 79 -1.03 8.59 -10.00
C LEU A 79 -1.63 9.99 -9.82
N PRO A 80 -1.40 10.90 -10.77
CA PRO A 80 -2.09 12.19 -10.79
C PRO A 80 -3.61 12.01 -10.79
N ILE A 81 -4.32 12.89 -10.10
CA ILE A 81 -5.78 12.80 -9.96
C ILE A 81 -6.48 12.73 -11.33
N GLU A 82 -6.01 13.51 -12.31
CA GLU A 82 -6.58 13.52 -13.65
C GLU A 82 -6.42 12.19 -14.40
N LYS A 83 -5.51 11.31 -13.96
CA LYS A 83 -5.30 9.99 -14.56
C LYS A 83 -6.07 8.88 -13.84
N ARG A 84 -6.56 9.14 -12.63
CA ARG A 84 -7.21 8.14 -11.80
C ARG A 84 -8.54 7.67 -12.38
N HIS A 85 -9.31 8.59 -12.99
CA HIS A 85 -10.57 8.23 -13.61
C HIS A 85 -10.38 7.20 -14.73
N LYS A 86 -9.39 7.40 -15.58
CA LYS A 86 -9.07 6.48 -16.67
C LYS A 86 -8.64 5.10 -16.13
N ALA A 87 -7.84 5.08 -15.08
CA ALA A 87 -7.42 3.83 -14.43
C ALA A 87 -8.61 3.06 -13.87
N ASN A 88 -9.54 3.74 -13.20
CA ASN A 88 -10.77 3.12 -12.68
C ASN A 88 -11.66 2.59 -13.80
N SER A 89 -11.85 3.37 -14.87
CA SER A 89 -12.66 2.96 -16.02
C SER A 89 -12.08 1.68 -16.66
N PHE A 90 -10.77 1.62 -16.79
CA PHE A 90 -10.08 0.43 -17.29
C PHE A 90 -10.30 -0.77 -16.39
N ALA A 91 -10.12 -0.60 -15.08
CA ALA A 91 -10.32 -1.68 -14.11
C ALA A 91 -11.74 -2.21 -14.12
N LYS A 92 -12.76 -1.33 -14.21
CA LYS A 92 -14.17 -1.74 -14.33
C LYS A 92 -14.43 -2.50 -15.61
N ALA A 93 -13.87 -2.06 -16.73
CA ALA A 93 -14.02 -2.73 -18.02
C ALA A 93 -13.40 -4.14 -17.99
N MET A 94 -12.22 -4.28 -17.39
CA MET A 94 -11.56 -5.58 -17.25
C MET A 94 -12.36 -6.52 -16.35
N ALA A 95 -12.88 -6.03 -15.23
CA ALA A 95 -13.73 -6.82 -14.34
C ALA A 95 -15.00 -7.31 -15.05
N ALA A 96 -15.64 -6.44 -15.85
CA ALA A 96 -16.82 -6.80 -16.63
C ALA A 96 -16.54 -7.88 -17.65
N LEU A 97 -15.37 -7.82 -18.31
CA LEU A 97 -14.95 -8.83 -19.29
C LEU A 97 -14.73 -10.20 -18.61
N GLU A 98 -14.30 -10.21 -17.38
CA GLU A 98 -14.09 -11.44 -16.59
C GLU A 98 -15.38 -11.94 -15.93
N GLY A 99 -16.52 -11.25 -16.13
CA GLY A 99 -17.77 -11.59 -15.50
C GLY A 99 -17.83 -11.28 -14.01
N LEU A 100 -16.97 -10.40 -13.53
CA LEU A 100 -16.88 -10.00 -12.12
C LEU A 100 -17.30 -8.54 -11.96
N PRO A 101 -18.61 -8.24 -11.86
CA PRO A 101 -19.04 -6.86 -11.71
C PRO A 101 -18.50 -6.25 -10.42
N VAL A 102 -18.10 -5.00 -10.51
CA VAL A 102 -17.61 -4.25 -9.35
C VAL A 102 -18.79 -3.98 -8.41
N ARG A 103 -18.62 -4.32 -7.12
CA ARG A 103 -19.64 -4.07 -6.10
C ARG A 103 -19.80 -2.58 -5.88
N GLN A 104 -21.01 -2.18 -5.46
CA GLN A 104 -21.33 -0.78 -5.22
C GLN A 104 -20.39 -0.13 -4.20
N GLU A 105 -20.05 -0.84 -3.12
CA GLU A 105 -19.11 -0.37 -2.12
C GLU A 105 -17.72 -0.11 -2.72
N THR A 106 -17.25 -1.02 -3.55
CA THR A 106 -15.97 -0.88 -4.25
C THR A 106 -16.00 0.33 -5.19
N GLU A 107 -17.10 0.54 -5.91
CA GLU A 107 -17.26 1.71 -6.77
C GLU A 107 -17.19 3.02 -5.99
N GLN A 108 -17.83 3.07 -4.83
CA GLN A 108 -17.78 4.26 -3.97
C GLN A 108 -16.35 4.54 -3.51
N ASN A 109 -15.62 3.50 -3.12
CA ASN A 109 -14.22 3.62 -2.73
C ASN A 109 -13.35 4.10 -3.90
N MET A 110 -13.57 3.58 -5.09
CA MET A 110 -12.86 4.00 -6.29
C MET A 110 -13.09 5.50 -6.58
N LEU A 111 -14.32 5.98 -6.40
CA LEU A 111 -14.64 7.40 -6.57
C LEU A 111 -13.95 8.28 -5.54
N LEU A 112 -13.89 7.86 -4.28
CA LEU A 112 -13.18 8.58 -3.23
C LEU A 112 -11.68 8.69 -3.53
N TRP A 113 -11.10 7.62 -4.03
CA TRP A 113 -9.71 7.62 -4.48
C TRP A 113 -9.50 8.55 -5.69
N GLU A 114 -10.40 8.53 -6.69
CA GLU A 114 -10.34 9.42 -7.84
C GLU A 114 -10.31 10.89 -7.44
N LYS A 115 -11.07 11.24 -6.41
CA LYS A 115 -11.17 12.62 -5.91
C LYS A 115 -10.01 13.01 -5.00
N GLY A 116 -9.15 12.07 -4.65
CA GLY A 116 -8.07 12.29 -3.70
C GLY A 116 -8.53 12.36 -2.24
N GLU A 117 -9.75 11.95 -1.94
CA GLU A 117 -10.33 12.00 -0.59
C GLU A 117 -9.89 10.81 0.27
N LYS A 118 -9.52 9.69 -0.36
CA LYS A 118 -8.95 8.51 0.30
C LYS A 118 -7.78 7.96 -0.50
N ARG A 119 -6.82 7.40 0.23
CA ARG A 119 -5.71 6.70 -0.40
C ARG A 119 -6.13 5.27 -0.73
N PHE A 120 -5.56 4.74 -1.81
CA PHE A 120 -5.81 3.38 -2.26
C PHE A 120 -5.47 2.35 -1.15
N SER A 121 -4.37 2.57 -0.45
CA SER A 121 -3.94 1.71 0.65
C SER A 121 -4.93 1.65 1.82
N ASP A 122 -5.73 2.70 2.05
CA ASP A 122 -6.68 2.74 3.16
C ASP A 122 -7.79 1.69 3.00
N PHE A 123 -8.31 1.50 1.77
CA PHE A 123 -9.33 0.46 1.55
C PHE A 123 -8.77 -0.95 1.69
N TYR A 124 -7.56 -1.16 1.22
CA TYR A 124 -6.94 -2.47 1.23
C TYR A 124 -6.52 -2.90 2.62
N MET A 125 -6.17 -1.97 3.49
CA MET A 125 -5.90 -2.30 4.89
C MET A 125 -7.14 -2.86 5.59
N VAL A 126 -8.32 -2.28 5.31
CA VAL A 126 -9.60 -2.81 5.82
C VAL A 126 -9.86 -4.19 5.25
N ALA A 127 -9.69 -4.37 3.94
CA ALA A 127 -9.89 -5.66 3.29
C ALA A 127 -8.93 -6.74 3.82
N LEU A 128 -7.67 -6.39 4.05
CA LEU A 128 -6.70 -7.32 4.64
C LEU A 128 -7.08 -7.74 6.05
N GLN A 129 -7.65 -6.83 6.84
CA GLN A 129 -8.18 -7.15 8.16
C GLN A 129 -9.39 -8.09 8.06
N ASP A 130 -10.31 -7.80 7.14
CA ASP A 130 -11.51 -8.62 6.91
C ASP A 130 -11.15 -10.05 6.49
N TYR A 131 -10.07 -10.23 5.74
CA TYR A 131 -9.59 -11.55 5.35
C TYR A 131 -8.62 -12.17 6.35
N HIS A 132 -8.46 -11.55 7.51
CA HIS A 132 -7.59 -12.03 8.59
C HIS A 132 -6.12 -12.22 8.16
N VAL A 133 -5.67 -11.49 7.15
CA VAL A 133 -4.27 -11.59 6.69
C VAL A 133 -3.32 -11.09 7.77
N LEU A 134 -3.72 -10.05 8.50
CA LEU A 134 -2.94 -9.49 9.61
C LEU A 134 -3.16 -10.25 10.91
N ASP A 135 -4.34 -10.84 11.10
CA ASP A 135 -4.68 -11.60 12.31
C ASP A 135 -3.97 -12.96 12.35
N GLY A 136 -3.57 -13.47 11.19
CA GLY A 136 -2.81 -14.72 11.10
C GLY A 136 -1.35 -14.60 11.49
N MET A 137 -0.91 -13.37 11.77
CA MET A 137 0.49 -13.12 12.15
C MET A 137 0.69 -13.24 13.67
#